data_3aaa76a55458fdbae82ec606d71231ee
#
_entry.id   3aaa76a55458fdbae82ec606d71231ee
#
_cell.length_a   1.000
_cell.length_b   1.000
_cell.length_c   1.000
_cell.angle_alpha   90.00
_cell.angle_beta   90.00
_cell.angle_gamma   90.00
#
_symmetry.space_group_name_H-M   'P 1'
#
loop_
_entity.id
_entity.type
_entity.pdbx_description
1 polymer ?
#
loop_
_entity_poly.entity_id
_entity_poly.type
_entity_poly.pdbx_seq_one_letter_code
_entity_poly.pdbx_strand_id
1 'polypeptide(L)'
;MNIKFKKLNKTIVNCKKCPRLTNFIKKISIEKRKQNINEKYWGKPVTGFGDTKAKLMIIGLAPAAHGGTRTGRAFTGDKSGDFLFKSLHSVKISNQNFSNNIKDGLILKSTYITNILKCVPPGDKPMKNELTSCSSY
;
A
#
# COMPACT_ATOMS: atom_id res chain seq x y z
N MET A 1 -12.90 -2.28 13.38
CA MET A 1 -12.92 -2.35 11.88
C MET A 1 -14.18 -3.09 11.43
N ASN A 2 -14.86 -2.54 10.44
CA ASN A 2 -16.06 -3.14 9.85
C ASN A 2 -15.76 -4.54 9.28
N ILE A 3 -16.67 -5.51 9.49
CA ILE A 3 -16.53 -6.91 9.04
C ILE A 3 -16.34 -6.99 7.51
N LYS A 4 -17.03 -6.14 6.74
CA LYS A 4 -16.89 -6.08 5.27
C LYS A 4 -15.46 -5.71 4.86
N PHE A 5 -14.84 -4.73 5.51
CA PHE A 5 -13.44 -4.34 5.25
C PHE A 5 -12.46 -5.44 5.64
N LYS A 6 -12.69 -6.15 6.75
CA LYS A 6 -11.85 -7.31 7.13
C LYS A 6 -11.88 -8.39 6.04
N LYS A 7 -13.07 -8.73 5.55
CA LYS A 7 -13.25 -9.72 4.49
C LYS A 7 -12.57 -9.26 3.19
N LEU A 8 -12.77 -8.01 2.78
CA LEU A 8 -12.14 -7.41 1.60
C LEU A 8 -10.61 -7.47 1.71
N ASN A 9 -10.05 -7.01 2.83
CA ASN A 9 -8.61 -7.00 3.06
C ASN A 9 -8.01 -8.42 3.00
N LYS A 10 -8.68 -9.41 3.58
CA LYS A 10 -8.27 -10.82 3.49
C LYS A 10 -8.26 -11.31 2.03
N THR A 11 -9.27 -10.94 1.25
CA THR A 11 -9.37 -11.28 -0.18
C THR A 11 -8.22 -10.63 -0.97
N ILE A 12 -7.94 -9.35 -0.74
CA ILE A 12 -6.84 -8.63 -1.39
C ILE A 12 -5.49 -9.28 -1.09
N VAL A 13 -5.18 -9.51 0.18
CA VAL A 13 -3.87 -10.06 0.61
C VAL A 13 -3.59 -11.43 -0.01
N ASN A 14 -4.64 -12.22 -0.27
CA ASN A 14 -4.53 -13.56 -0.85
C ASN A 14 -4.73 -13.57 -2.38
N CYS A 15 -4.85 -12.40 -3.02
CA CYS A 15 -5.11 -12.30 -4.45
C CYS A 15 -3.92 -12.80 -5.30
N LYS A 16 -4.24 -13.59 -6.34
CA LYS A 16 -3.27 -14.13 -7.31
C LYS A 16 -3.72 -13.94 -8.77
N LYS A 17 -4.61 -12.98 -9.01
CA LYS A 17 -5.20 -12.75 -10.34
C LYS A 17 -4.19 -12.34 -11.41
N CYS A 18 -3.06 -11.74 -11.04
CA CYS A 18 -2.06 -11.20 -11.96
C CYS A 18 -0.71 -11.91 -11.76
N PRO A 19 -0.41 -12.99 -12.51
CA PRO A 19 0.84 -13.76 -12.34
C PRO A 19 2.11 -12.91 -12.47
N ARG A 20 2.15 -11.99 -13.44
CA ARG A 20 3.27 -11.06 -13.63
C ARG A 20 3.56 -10.24 -12.36
N LEU A 21 2.53 -9.67 -11.75
CA LEU A 21 2.66 -8.88 -10.51
C LEU A 21 3.01 -9.76 -9.31
N THR A 22 2.38 -10.91 -9.18
CA THR A 22 2.67 -11.86 -8.09
C THR A 22 4.13 -12.33 -8.13
N ASN A 23 4.63 -12.66 -9.31
CA ASN A 23 6.03 -13.08 -9.51
C ASN A 23 6.99 -11.93 -9.23
N PHE A 24 6.66 -10.71 -9.66
CA PHE A 24 7.50 -9.54 -9.41
C PHE A 24 7.60 -9.19 -7.92
N ILE A 25 6.50 -9.26 -7.18
CA ILE A 25 6.51 -9.09 -5.72
C ILE A 25 7.42 -10.10 -5.03
N LYS A 26 7.34 -11.38 -5.43
CA LYS A 26 8.21 -12.43 -4.89
C LYS A 26 9.68 -12.14 -5.15
N LYS A 27 10.01 -11.76 -6.40
CA LYS A 27 11.37 -11.40 -6.80
C LYS A 27 11.92 -10.27 -5.92
N ILE A 28 11.20 -9.16 -5.79
CA ILE A 28 11.60 -8.02 -4.96
C ILE A 28 11.80 -8.42 -3.50
N SER A 29 10.92 -9.26 -2.96
CA SER A 29 10.96 -9.68 -1.56
C SER A 29 12.16 -10.58 -1.24
N ILE A 30 12.73 -11.25 -2.24
CA ILE A 30 13.93 -12.08 -2.12
C ILE A 30 15.19 -11.25 -2.39
N GLU A 31 15.24 -10.55 -3.51
CA GLU A 31 16.41 -9.76 -3.93
C GLU A 31 16.64 -8.56 -3.02
N LYS A 32 15.57 -7.88 -2.62
CA LYS A 32 15.57 -6.68 -1.78
C LYS A 32 16.48 -5.58 -2.37
N ARG A 33 16.51 -4.41 -1.80
CA ARG A 33 17.57 -3.44 -2.08
C ARG A 33 18.60 -3.46 -0.95
N LYS A 34 19.84 -3.09 -1.26
CA LYS A 34 21.01 -3.17 -0.35
C LYS A 34 20.72 -2.62 1.04
N GLN A 35 20.13 -1.44 1.14
CA GLN A 35 19.83 -0.78 2.42
C GLN A 35 18.76 -1.48 3.28
N ASN A 36 17.96 -2.38 2.67
CA ASN A 36 16.90 -3.11 3.35
C ASN A 36 17.14 -4.63 3.36
N ILE A 37 18.39 -5.06 3.15
CA ILE A 37 18.72 -6.48 2.98
C ILE A 37 18.37 -7.33 4.21
N ASN A 38 18.44 -6.75 5.39
CA ASN A 38 18.14 -7.42 6.67
C ASN A 38 16.66 -7.31 7.07
N GLU A 39 15.83 -6.60 6.30
CA GLU A 39 14.43 -6.46 6.60
C GLU A 39 13.61 -7.61 6.01
N LYS A 40 12.55 -8.01 6.72
CA LYS A 40 11.55 -8.92 6.18
C LYS A 40 10.53 -8.10 5.39
N TYR A 41 10.45 -8.30 4.08
CA TYR A 41 9.45 -7.67 3.24
C TYR A 41 8.06 -8.28 3.46
N TRP A 42 7.03 -7.45 3.40
CA TRP A 42 5.63 -7.88 3.39
C TRP A 42 5.36 -8.83 2.22
N GLY A 43 5.74 -8.46 1.01
CA GLY A 43 5.76 -9.31 -0.19
C GLY A 43 4.40 -9.88 -0.60
N LYS A 44 3.33 -9.17 -0.34
CA LYS A 44 1.94 -9.54 -0.67
C LYS A 44 1.19 -8.32 -1.20
N PRO A 45 0.01 -8.49 -1.82
CA PRO A 45 -0.84 -7.37 -2.16
C PRO A 45 -1.11 -6.46 -0.96
N VAL A 46 -1.13 -5.15 -1.20
CA VAL A 46 -1.26 -4.11 -0.18
C VAL A 46 -2.68 -3.59 -0.15
N THR A 47 -3.31 -3.65 1.02
CA THR A 47 -4.67 -3.15 1.24
C THR A 47 -4.68 -1.64 1.42
N GLY A 48 -5.86 -1.02 1.31
CA GLY A 48 -6.06 0.32 1.84
C GLY A 48 -6.06 0.35 3.36
N PHE A 49 -5.95 1.54 3.93
CA PHE A 49 -5.94 1.76 5.37
C PHE A 49 -6.54 3.13 5.73
N GLY A 50 -6.87 3.32 6.99
CA GLY A 50 -7.44 4.54 7.52
C GLY A 50 -8.84 4.36 8.09
N ASP A 51 -9.61 5.43 8.09
CA ASP A 51 -10.97 5.44 8.62
C ASP A 51 -11.95 4.78 7.64
N THR A 52 -12.60 3.69 8.06
CA THR A 52 -13.60 2.98 7.23
C THR A 52 -14.92 3.75 7.05
N LYS A 53 -15.10 4.87 7.74
CA LYS A 53 -16.21 5.83 7.60
C LYS A 53 -15.73 7.14 6.98
N ALA A 54 -14.61 7.11 6.28
CA ALA A 54 -13.98 8.28 5.71
C ALA A 54 -14.89 9.08 4.78
N LYS A 55 -14.76 10.40 4.83
CA LYS A 55 -15.37 11.35 3.88
C LYS A 55 -14.41 11.69 2.73
N LEU A 56 -13.11 11.48 2.93
CA LEU A 56 -12.06 11.68 1.94
C LEU A 56 -11.39 10.35 1.61
N MET A 57 -11.27 10.04 0.31
CA MET A 57 -10.48 8.90 -0.16
C MET A 57 -9.30 9.41 -1.00
N ILE A 58 -8.09 8.98 -0.65
CA ILE A 58 -6.87 9.26 -1.41
C ILE A 58 -6.49 7.98 -2.15
N ILE A 59 -6.38 8.07 -3.48
CA ILE A 59 -6.12 6.93 -4.33
C ILE A 59 -4.81 7.14 -5.08
N GLY A 60 -3.82 6.29 -4.83
CA GLY A 60 -2.59 6.20 -5.60
C GLY A 60 -2.67 5.15 -6.71
N LEU A 61 -1.64 5.07 -7.54
CA LEU A 61 -1.58 4.10 -8.63
C LEU A 61 -1.27 2.69 -8.12
N ALA A 62 -0.17 2.51 -7.42
CA ALA A 62 0.32 1.22 -6.94
C ALA A 62 1.27 1.38 -5.75
N PRO A 63 1.47 0.32 -4.93
CA PRO A 63 2.50 0.33 -3.91
C PRO A 63 3.89 0.42 -4.55
N ALA A 64 4.82 1.13 -3.91
CA ALA A 64 6.22 1.14 -4.32
C ALA A 64 6.91 -0.19 -3.95
N ALA A 65 7.89 -0.61 -4.75
CA ALA A 65 8.62 -1.86 -4.54
C ALA A 65 9.26 -1.97 -3.16
N HIS A 66 9.94 -0.92 -2.71
CA HIS A 66 10.62 -0.85 -1.42
C HIS A 66 9.92 0.04 -0.39
N GLY A 67 8.73 0.54 -0.72
CA GLY A 67 7.80 1.23 0.16
C GLY A 67 6.67 0.31 0.61
N GLY A 68 5.49 0.42 0.02
CA GLY A 68 4.31 -0.39 0.38
C GLY A 68 4.51 -1.90 0.27
N THR A 69 5.22 -2.37 -0.76
CA THR A 69 5.53 -3.81 -0.93
C THR A 69 6.45 -4.33 0.17
N ARG A 70 7.36 -3.50 0.67
CA ARG A 70 8.24 -3.84 1.79
C ARG A 70 7.50 -3.78 3.12
N THR A 71 6.76 -2.71 3.37
CA THR A 71 6.19 -2.39 4.68
C THR A 71 4.79 -2.95 4.91
N GLY A 72 4.04 -3.27 3.86
CA GLY A 72 2.65 -3.74 3.93
C GLY A 72 1.60 -2.64 4.00
N ARG A 73 1.99 -1.36 3.91
CA ARG A 73 1.06 -0.22 3.90
C ARG A 73 1.42 0.75 2.78
N ALA A 74 0.43 1.20 2.01
CA ALA A 74 0.62 2.17 0.93
C ALA A 74 1.24 3.47 1.46
N PHE A 75 2.03 4.15 0.64
CA PHE A 75 2.71 5.40 0.98
C PHE A 75 3.54 5.34 2.28
N THR A 76 4.13 4.19 2.56
CA THR A 76 4.86 3.96 3.82
C THR A 76 6.29 3.52 3.52
N GLY A 77 7.25 4.24 4.13
CA GLY A 77 8.67 3.95 4.00
C GLY A 77 9.30 4.36 2.66
N ASP A 78 8.73 5.33 1.97
CA ASP A 78 9.24 5.91 0.73
C ASP A 78 9.06 7.44 0.69
N LYS A 79 9.67 8.10 -0.31
CA LYS A 79 9.64 9.57 -0.44
C LYS A 79 8.24 10.12 -0.71
N SER A 80 7.40 9.40 -1.46
CA SER A 80 6.02 9.81 -1.72
C SER A 80 5.21 9.83 -0.42
N GLY A 81 5.43 8.84 0.44
CA GLY A 81 4.84 8.78 1.77
C GLY A 81 5.31 9.92 2.66
N ASP A 82 6.60 10.24 2.66
CA ASP A 82 7.15 11.34 3.45
C ASP A 82 6.49 12.68 3.08
N PHE A 83 6.35 12.96 1.79
CA PHE A 83 5.66 14.16 1.31
C PHE A 83 4.18 14.16 1.69
N LEU A 84 3.46 13.07 1.44
CA LEU A 84 2.03 12.94 1.72
C LEU A 84 1.73 13.15 3.20
N PHE A 85 2.43 12.48 4.10
CA PHE A 85 2.14 12.55 5.53
C PHE A 85 2.57 13.86 6.19
N LYS A 86 3.61 14.53 5.68
CA LYS A 86 3.89 15.92 6.08
C LYS A 86 2.71 16.84 5.74
N SER A 87 2.17 16.71 4.52
CA SER A 87 1.03 17.50 4.07
C SER A 87 -0.25 17.18 4.87
N LEU A 88 -0.57 15.90 5.07
CA LEU A 88 -1.75 15.49 5.84
C LEU A 88 -1.67 15.91 7.32
N HIS A 89 -0.48 15.86 7.91
CA HIS A 89 -0.26 16.31 9.26
C HIS A 89 -0.43 17.84 9.39
N SER A 90 0.05 18.61 8.40
CA SER A 90 -0.08 20.07 8.42
C SER A 90 -1.54 20.55 8.43
N VAL A 91 -2.46 19.74 7.87
CA VAL A 91 -3.92 20.02 7.88
C VAL A 91 -4.68 19.18 8.91
N LYS A 92 -3.97 18.56 9.86
CA LYS A 92 -4.54 17.79 11.01
C LYS A 92 -5.37 16.55 10.57
N ILE A 93 -5.12 16.00 9.40
CA ILE A 93 -5.71 14.74 8.93
C ILE A 93 -4.98 13.53 9.52
N SER A 94 -3.65 13.56 9.58
CA SER A 94 -2.87 12.54 10.28
C SER A 94 -2.35 13.04 11.63
N ASN A 95 -2.23 12.11 12.58
CA ASN A 95 -1.72 12.39 13.93
C ASN A 95 -0.20 12.56 13.97
N GLN A 96 0.50 12.18 12.92
CA GLN A 96 1.96 12.29 12.77
C GLN A 96 2.34 12.63 11.33
N ASN A 97 3.54 13.19 11.14
CA ASN A 97 4.04 13.65 9.86
C ASN A 97 4.90 12.63 9.10
N PHE A 98 4.86 11.37 9.51
CA PHE A 98 5.62 10.27 8.93
C PHE A 98 4.79 8.98 8.86
N SER A 99 5.22 8.06 8.00
CA SER A 99 4.68 6.71 7.88
C SER A 99 5.82 5.74 7.57
N ASN A 100 6.29 5.02 8.58
CA ASN A 100 7.48 4.18 8.50
C ASN A 100 7.18 2.69 8.47
N ASN A 101 6.15 2.24 9.20
CA ASN A 101 5.73 0.84 9.24
C ASN A 101 4.29 0.71 9.74
N ILE A 102 3.70 -0.48 9.63
CA ILE A 102 2.30 -0.72 10.03
C ILE A 102 2.01 -0.60 11.52
N LYS A 103 3.03 -0.53 12.36
CA LYS A 103 2.91 -0.43 13.83
C LYS A 103 3.37 0.92 14.37
N ASP A 104 3.56 1.92 13.52
CA ASP A 104 4.11 3.22 13.89
C ASP A 104 3.10 4.17 14.59
N GLY A 105 1.86 3.72 14.79
CA GLY A 105 0.84 4.51 15.48
C GLY A 105 0.10 5.53 14.60
N LEU A 106 0.30 5.49 13.28
CA LEU A 106 -0.41 6.39 12.35
C LEU A 106 -1.92 6.22 12.41
N ILE A 107 -2.61 7.34 12.58
CA ILE A 107 -4.08 7.43 12.57
C ILE A 107 -4.50 8.52 11.59
N LEU A 108 -5.49 8.21 10.75
CA LEU A 108 -6.08 9.14 9.80
C LEU A 108 -7.50 9.53 10.25
N LYS A 109 -7.77 10.81 10.28
CA LYS A 109 -9.09 11.36 10.61
C LYS A 109 -9.95 11.48 9.38
N SER A 110 -11.11 10.80 9.38
CA SER A 110 -12.11 10.86 8.29
C SER A 110 -11.53 10.64 6.87
N THR A 111 -10.41 9.91 6.78
CA THR A 111 -9.65 9.71 5.54
C THR A 111 -9.25 8.25 5.39
N TYR A 112 -9.41 7.73 4.17
CA TYR A 112 -8.99 6.38 3.77
C TYR A 112 -8.03 6.48 2.59
N ILE A 113 -6.91 5.75 2.65
CA ILE A 113 -5.88 5.73 1.61
C ILE A 113 -5.80 4.35 0.99
N THR A 114 -5.78 4.28 -0.33
CA THR A 114 -5.61 3.03 -1.07
C THR A 114 -4.89 3.27 -2.40
N ASN A 115 -4.58 2.20 -3.11
CA ASN A 115 -4.08 2.25 -4.49
C ASN A 115 -5.06 1.54 -5.43
N ILE A 116 -5.09 1.94 -6.70
CA ILE A 116 -5.84 1.25 -7.75
C ILE A 116 -5.33 -0.18 -7.89
N LEU A 117 -4.01 -0.35 -8.07
CA LEU A 117 -3.36 -1.66 -8.01
C LEU A 117 -2.96 -1.99 -6.57
N LYS A 118 -3.19 -3.22 -6.16
CA LYS A 118 -2.77 -3.72 -4.85
C LYS A 118 -1.35 -4.31 -4.86
N CYS A 119 -0.75 -4.40 -6.04
CA CYS A 119 0.58 -4.97 -6.28
C CYS A 119 1.44 -4.01 -7.09
N VAL A 120 2.74 -3.93 -6.80
CA VAL A 120 3.68 -3.14 -7.60
C VAL A 120 3.89 -3.77 -8.98
N PRO A 121 3.74 -3.01 -10.08
CA PRO A 121 4.08 -3.49 -11.41
C PRO A 121 5.58 -3.28 -11.72
N PRO A 122 6.21 -4.16 -12.53
CA PRO A 122 7.57 -3.95 -13.00
C PRO A 122 7.73 -2.61 -13.71
N GLY A 123 8.79 -1.86 -13.33
CA GLY A 123 9.07 -0.53 -13.88
C GLY A 123 8.00 0.52 -13.63
N ASP A 124 7.14 0.31 -12.63
CA ASP A 124 5.99 1.16 -12.31
C ASP A 124 4.99 1.33 -13.48
N LYS A 125 4.98 0.36 -14.42
CA LYS A 125 4.14 0.36 -15.62
C LYS A 125 3.11 -0.77 -15.58
N PRO A 126 1.87 -0.48 -15.15
CA PRO A 126 0.79 -1.47 -15.16
C PRO A 126 0.31 -1.78 -16.58
N MET A 127 -0.17 -3.00 -16.78
CA MET A 127 -0.90 -3.39 -17.99
C MET A 127 -2.40 -3.14 -17.81
N LYS A 128 -3.12 -2.90 -18.91
CA LYS A 128 -4.57 -2.65 -18.90
C LYS A 128 -5.36 -3.78 -18.21
N ASN A 129 -5.02 -5.03 -18.50
CA ASN A 129 -5.66 -6.19 -17.88
C ASN A 129 -5.44 -6.28 -16.36
N GLU A 130 -4.29 -5.82 -15.87
CA GLU A 130 -3.99 -5.76 -14.43
C GLU A 130 -4.85 -4.71 -13.73
N LEU A 131 -4.99 -3.52 -14.32
CA LEU A 131 -5.89 -2.48 -13.84
C LEU A 131 -7.33 -2.96 -13.79
N THR A 132 -7.82 -3.59 -14.87
CA THR A 132 -9.16 -4.16 -14.95
C THR A 132 -9.38 -5.25 -13.90
N SER A 133 -8.45 -6.19 -13.76
CA SER A 133 -8.57 -7.27 -12.76
C SER A 133 -8.57 -6.75 -11.32
N CYS A 134 -7.82 -5.69 -11.04
CA CYS A 134 -7.72 -5.11 -9.71
C CYS A 134 -8.87 -4.15 -9.35
N SER A 135 -9.60 -3.65 -10.35
CA SER A 135 -10.71 -2.70 -10.16
C SER A 135 -11.92 -3.28 -9.40
N SER A 136 -11.95 -4.60 -9.20
CA SER A 136 -12.98 -5.27 -8.40
C SER A 136 -12.80 -5.11 -6.88
N TYR A 137 -11.72 -4.45 -6.42
CA TYR A 137 -11.39 -4.28 -5.01
C TYR A 137 -11.66 -2.88 -4.48
#